data_f35033791556ef8e338f7c79768add4b
#
_entry.id   f35033791556ef8e338f7c79768add4b
#
_cell.length_a   1.000
_cell.length_b   1.000
_cell.length_c   1.000
_cell.angle_alpha   90.00
_cell.angle_beta   90.00
_cell.angle_gamma   90.00
#
_symmetry.space_group_name_H-M   'P 1'
#
loop_
_entity.id
_entity.type
_entity.pdbx_description
1 polymer ?
#
loop_
_entity_poly.entity_id
_entity_poly.type
_entity_poly.pdbx_seq_one_letter_code
_entity_poly.pdbx_strand_id
1 'polypeptide(L)'
;MLANDHPVSLSQNEKDKRLRASILISWDEFTYVIDCGPDFRQQMLRENVRAIHGVLFTHEHSDHVAGLDDVRPFYFRQGDVPIYAHERVIASLTKRFDYIFTTEDKYPGVPTLSIHVIENKPFMLHNLKVIPVNGMHHQLQVFGFRFKDFAYL
;
A
#
# COMPACT_ATOMS: atom_id res chain seq x y z
N MET A 1 -14.31 -13.51 -3.14
CA MET A 1 -15.39 -14.50 -3.35
C MET A 1 -16.30 -14.48 -2.12
N LEU A 2 -17.55 -14.12 -2.27
CA LEU A 2 -18.55 -14.21 -1.20
C LEU A 2 -19.20 -15.60 -1.28
N ALA A 3 -18.42 -16.65 -1.01
CA ALA A 3 -18.93 -18.03 -1.03
C ALA A 3 -19.26 -18.43 0.41
N ASN A 4 -20.52 -18.25 0.79
CA ASN A 4 -20.99 -18.61 2.13
C ASN A 4 -20.87 -20.11 2.44
N ASP A 5 -20.74 -20.93 1.40
CA ASP A 5 -20.68 -22.39 1.51
C ASP A 5 -19.25 -22.95 1.39
N HIS A 6 -18.25 -22.08 1.17
CA HIS A 6 -16.88 -22.54 1.04
C HIS A 6 -16.30 -22.93 2.41
N PRO A 7 -15.63 -24.09 2.57
CA PRO A 7 -15.11 -24.54 3.85
C PRO A 7 -14.23 -23.52 4.58
N VAL A 8 -13.41 -22.76 3.85
CA VAL A 8 -12.58 -21.68 4.42
C VAL A 8 -13.44 -20.55 4.99
N SER A 9 -14.55 -20.20 4.33
CA SER A 9 -15.47 -19.16 4.81
C SER A 9 -16.25 -19.57 6.06
N LEU A 10 -16.48 -20.86 6.22
CA LEU A 10 -17.18 -21.45 7.37
C LEU A 10 -16.23 -21.83 8.52
N SER A 11 -14.94 -21.80 8.27
CA SER A 11 -13.93 -22.22 9.25
C SER A 11 -13.94 -21.31 10.48
N GLN A 12 -13.83 -21.92 11.65
CA GLN A 12 -13.61 -21.24 12.92
C GLN A 12 -12.11 -21.08 13.25
N ASN A 13 -11.23 -21.61 12.38
CA ASN A 13 -9.79 -21.45 12.55
C ASN A 13 -9.35 -20.04 12.15
N GLU A 14 -8.71 -19.32 13.06
CA GLU A 14 -8.20 -17.96 12.82
C GLU A 14 -7.21 -17.88 11.63
N LYS A 15 -6.50 -18.97 11.32
CA LYS A 15 -5.59 -19.03 10.17
C LYS A 15 -6.31 -18.97 8.82
N ASP A 16 -7.60 -19.28 8.79
CA ASP A 16 -8.43 -19.22 7.58
C ASP A 16 -9.08 -17.84 7.39
N LYS A 17 -9.10 -17.02 8.44
CA LYS A 17 -9.64 -15.64 8.41
C LYS A 17 -8.60 -14.68 7.84
N ARG A 18 -8.34 -14.79 6.54
CA ARG A 18 -7.32 -14.00 5.86
C ARG A 18 -7.89 -12.68 5.34
N LEU A 19 -7.12 -11.62 5.53
CA LEU A 19 -7.31 -10.34 4.87
C LEU A 19 -6.59 -10.34 3.51
N ARG A 20 -6.83 -9.31 2.71
CA ARG A 20 -6.16 -9.15 1.42
C ARG A 20 -4.66 -8.99 1.61
N ALA A 21 -3.93 -9.37 0.56
CA ALA A 21 -2.47 -9.33 0.59
C ALA A 21 -1.98 -7.88 0.80
N SER A 22 -1.12 -7.72 1.79
CA SER A 22 -0.37 -6.52 2.08
C SER A 22 0.81 -6.93 2.96
N ILE A 23 1.91 -6.21 2.86
CA ILE A 23 3.12 -6.50 3.64
C ILE A 23 3.51 -5.28 4.45
N LEU A 24 3.74 -5.47 5.75
CA LEU A 24 4.38 -4.49 6.61
C LEU A 24 5.86 -4.84 6.72
N ILE A 25 6.73 -3.90 6.39
CA ILE A 25 8.19 -4.03 6.47
C ILE A 25 8.72 -3.00 7.45
N SER A 26 9.51 -3.46 8.42
CA SER A 26 10.14 -2.57 9.40
C SER A 26 11.62 -2.89 9.54
N TRP A 27 12.45 -1.84 9.65
CA TRP A 27 13.87 -1.92 9.95
C TRP A 27 14.27 -0.64 10.67
N ASP A 28 15.18 -0.74 11.62
CA ASP A 28 15.53 0.39 12.49
C ASP A 28 14.25 1.06 13.02
N GLU A 29 14.09 2.37 12.84
CA GLU A 29 12.88 3.14 13.17
C GLU A 29 11.85 3.23 12.03
N PHE A 30 12.15 2.69 10.85
CA PHE A 30 11.35 2.87 9.65
C PHE A 30 10.32 1.75 9.48
N THR A 31 9.13 2.12 9.05
CA THR A 31 8.01 1.19 8.75
C THR A 31 7.36 1.58 7.43
N TYR A 32 7.28 0.64 6.53
CA TYR A 32 6.66 0.79 5.20
C TYR A 32 5.62 -0.28 4.97
N VAL A 33 4.62 0.06 4.16
CA VAL A 33 3.58 -0.89 3.74
C VAL A 33 3.69 -1.12 2.24
N ILE A 34 3.56 -2.36 1.80
CA ILE A 34 3.35 -2.69 0.39
C ILE A 34 1.87 -2.99 0.22
N ASP A 35 1.24 -2.22 -0.63
CA ASP A 35 -0.19 -2.19 -0.94
C ASP A 35 -1.09 -1.82 0.25
N CYS A 36 -2.07 -1.00 -0.05
CA CYS A 36 -3.03 -0.42 0.87
C CYS A 36 -4.44 -0.80 0.40
N GLY A 37 -4.78 -2.07 0.53
CA GLY A 37 -6.08 -2.63 0.14
C GLY A 37 -7.22 -2.26 1.08
N PRO A 38 -8.45 -2.73 0.83
CA PRO A 38 -9.63 -2.38 1.63
C PRO A 38 -9.57 -2.84 3.10
N ASP A 39 -8.66 -3.75 3.42
CA ASP A 39 -8.45 -4.25 4.79
C ASP A 39 -7.34 -3.48 5.53
N PHE A 40 -6.75 -2.44 4.92
CA PHE A 40 -5.60 -1.71 5.45
C PHE A 40 -5.82 -1.22 6.88
N ARG A 41 -6.94 -0.58 7.15
CA ARG A 41 -7.26 -0.09 8.51
C ARG A 41 -7.24 -1.23 9.53
N GLN A 42 -7.87 -2.36 9.22
CA GLN A 42 -7.92 -3.52 10.11
C GLN A 42 -6.52 -4.11 10.31
N GLN A 43 -5.70 -4.17 9.26
CA GLN A 43 -4.32 -4.66 9.32
C GLN A 43 -3.47 -3.76 10.23
N MET A 44 -3.54 -2.45 10.08
CA MET A 44 -2.79 -1.50 10.91
C MET A 44 -3.21 -1.56 12.39
N LEU A 45 -4.50 -1.70 12.66
CA LEU A 45 -5.00 -1.87 14.04
C LEU A 45 -4.53 -3.19 14.66
N ARG A 46 -4.60 -4.31 13.93
CA ARG A 46 -4.16 -5.62 14.39
C ARG A 46 -2.69 -5.62 14.78
N GLU A 47 -1.84 -5.03 13.95
CA GLU A 47 -0.38 -4.95 14.19
C GLU A 47 0.01 -3.76 15.08
N ASN A 48 -0.97 -2.99 15.60
CA ASN A 48 -0.75 -1.81 16.46
C ASN A 48 0.24 -0.80 15.83
N VAL A 49 0.16 -0.60 14.53
CA VAL A 49 1.05 0.30 13.78
C VAL A 49 0.76 1.75 14.19
N ARG A 50 1.79 2.46 14.63
CA ARG A 50 1.66 3.84 15.12
C ARG A 50 2.12 4.90 14.12
N ALA A 51 3.02 4.52 13.22
CA ALA A 51 3.54 5.39 12.17
C ALA A 51 3.88 4.57 10.94
N ILE A 52 3.76 5.16 9.76
CA ILE A 52 4.22 4.60 8.48
C ILE A 52 5.08 5.64 7.76
N HIS A 53 6.22 5.23 7.27
CA HIS A 53 7.16 6.12 6.54
C HIS A 53 6.89 6.14 5.03
N GLY A 54 5.93 5.34 4.58
CA GLY A 54 5.43 5.36 3.22
C GLY A 54 4.69 4.09 2.81
N VAL A 55 4.03 4.18 1.66
CA VAL A 55 3.33 3.06 1.02
C VAL A 55 3.92 2.84 -0.37
N LEU A 56 4.32 1.60 -0.66
CA LEU A 56 4.73 1.17 -1.99
C LEU A 56 3.54 0.46 -2.65
N PHE A 57 3.25 0.77 -3.90
CA PHE A 57 2.17 0.12 -4.65
C PHE A 57 2.72 -0.79 -5.73
N THR A 58 2.22 -2.03 -5.75
CA THR A 58 2.54 -3.00 -6.79
C THR A 58 1.81 -2.68 -8.08
N HIS A 59 0.52 -2.40 -8.00
CA HIS A 59 -0.35 -2.04 -9.13
C HIS A 59 -1.67 -1.41 -8.65
N GLU A 60 -2.53 -1.01 -9.58
CA GLU A 60 -3.72 -0.19 -9.32
C GLU A 60 -5.02 -0.96 -9.10
N HIS A 61 -5.05 -2.29 -8.98
CA HIS A 61 -6.29 -3.01 -8.68
C HIS A 61 -6.85 -2.63 -7.30
N SER A 62 -8.16 -2.66 -7.16
CA SER A 62 -8.86 -2.14 -5.97
C SER A 62 -8.47 -2.87 -4.68
N ASP A 63 -8.21 -4.15 -4.76
CA ASP A 63 -7.77 -4.95 -3.61
C ASP A 63 -6.35 -4.59 -3.11
N HIS A 64 -5.59 -3.79 -3.89
CA HIS A 64 -4.28 -3.27 -3.54
C HIS A 64 -4.28 -1.79 -3.15
N VAL A 65 -5.30 -1.02 -3.54
CA VAL A 65 -5.27 0.45 -3.38
C VAL A 65 -6.48 1.05 -2.66
N ALA A 66 -7.58 0.30 -2.47
CA ALA A 66 -8.85 0.88 -2.00
C ALA A 66 -8.83 1.39 -0.56
N GLY A 67 -7.81 1.06 0.23
CA GLY A 67 -7.61 1.57 1.59
C GLY A 67 -6.79 2.86 1.67
N LEU A 68 -6.49 3.52 0.56
CA LEU A 68 -5.64 4.71 0.55
C LEU A 68 -6.17 5.84 1.44
N ASP A 69 -7.48 6.01 1.56
CA ASP A 69 -8.06 7.02 2.45
C ASP A 69 -7.79 6.73 3.95
N ASP A 70 -7.58 5.48 4.31
CA ASP A 70 -7.25 5.06 5.67
C ASP A 70 -5.81 5.39 6.11
N VAL A 71 -5.01 6.03 5.25
CA VAL A 71 -3.72 6.63 5.66
C VAL A 71 -3.92 7.94 6.47
N ARG A 72 -5.12 8.51 6.44
CA ARG A 72 -5.50 9.76 7.10
C ARG A 72 -5.10 9.84 8.59
N PRO A 73 -5.30 8.80 9.43
CA PRO A 73 -4.86 8.84 10.84
C PRO A 73 -3.34 9.02 10.99
N PHE A 74 -2.56 8.47 10.07
CA PHE A 74 -1.10 8.64 10.05
C PHE A 74 -0.74 10.06 9.65
N TYR A 75 -1.37 10.61 8.60
CA TYR A 75 -1.18 11.99 8.19
C TYR A 75 -1.44 12.97 9.35
N PHE A 76 -2.52 12.83 10.09
CA PHE A 76 -2.82 13.70 11.23
C PHE A 76 -1.80 13.60 12.36
N ARG A 77 -1.14 12.48 12.48
CA ARG A 77 -0.16 12.25 13.54
C ARG A 77 1.25 12.71 13.16
N GLN A 78 1.63 12.50 11.90
CA GLN A 78 3.02 12.61 11.46
C GLN A 78 3.24 13.55 10.27
N GLY A 79 2.20 14.09 9.65
CA GLY A 79 2.27 14.87 8.42
C GLY A 79 2.22 13.99 7.16
N ASP A 80 2.77 14.49 6.07
CA ASP A 80 2.76 13.84 4.76
C ASP A 80 3.15 12.37 4.80
N VAL A 81 2.37 11.56 4.05
CA VAL A 81 2.67 10.13 3.85
C VAL A 81 3.22 9.92 2.44
N PRO A 82 4.49 9.53 2.30
CA PRO A 82 5.08 9.22 1.00
C PRO A 82 4.42 8.00 0.34
N ILE A 83 4.14 8.09 -0.96
CA ILE A 83 3.70 6.98 -1.78
C ILE A 83 4.66 6.74 -2.93
N TYR A 84 4.99 5.49 -3.18
CA TYR A 84 5.95 5.04 -4.19
C TYR A 84 5.24 4.11 -5.16
N ALA A 85 5.15 4.50 -6.43
CA ALA A 85 4.47 3.70 -7.42
C ALA A 85 4.95 4.02 -8.85
N HIS A 86 4.71 3.10 -9.78
CA HIS A 86 4.87 3.37 -11.19
C HIS A 86 3.92 4.51 -11.63
N GLU A 87 4.35 5.34 -12.60
CA GLU A 87 3.58 6.48 -13.11
C GLU A 87 2.12 6.13 -13.45
N ARG A 88 1.89 4.99 -14.08
CA ARG A 88 0.54 4.49 -14.40
C ARG A 88 -0.33 4.29 -13.15
N VAL A 89 0.25 3.75 -12.09
CA VAL A 89 -0.44 3.55 -10.81
C VAL A 89 -0.77 4.90 -10.17
N ILE A 90 0.19 5.83 -10.16
CA ILE A 90 -0.04 7.21 -9.69
C ILE A 90 -1.20 7.87 -10.46
N ALA A 91 -1.22 7.78 -11.79
CA ALA A 91 -2.30 8.32 -12.61
C ALA A 91 -3.67 7.70 -12.25
N SER A 92 -3.72 6.39 -11.98
CA SER A 92 -4.94 5.70 -11.54
C SER A 92 -5.37 6.16 -10.14
N LEU A 93 -4.45 6.30 -9.19
CA LEU A 93 -4.73 6.80 -7.84
C LEU A 93 -5.26 8.23 -7.88
N THR A 94 -4.61 9.11 -8.63
CA THR A 94 -5.03 10.51 -8.79
C THR A 94 -6.45 10.62 -9.34
N LYS A 95 -6.82 9.75 -10.29
CA LYS A 95 -8.19 9.74 -10.84
C LYS A 95 -9.23 9.19 -9.85
N ARG A 96 -8.87 8.18 -9.04
CA ARG A 96 -9.82 7.53 -8.11
C ARG A 96 -10.01 8.28 -6.82
N PHE A 97 -8.98 8.97 -6.35
CA PHE A 97 -8.91 9.70 -5.11
C PHE A 97 -8.57 11.17 -5.38
N ASP A 98 -9.22 11.76 -6.40
CA ASP A 98 -8.98 13.13 -6.86
C ASP A 98 -8.97 14.14 -5.71
N TYR A 99 -9.89 14.01 -4.77
CA TYR A 99 -9.99 14.84 -3.57
C TYR A 99 -8.73 14.80 -2.67
N ILE A 100 -7.93 13.70 -2.72
CA ILE A 100 -6.65 13.61 -1.98
C ILE A 100 -5.56 14.40 -2.72
N PHE A 101 -5.55 14.32 -4.06
CA PHE A 101 -4.49 14.85 -4.90
C PHE A 101 -4.74 16.27 -5.42
N THR A 102 -5.96 16.81 -5.24
CA THR A 102 -6.24 18.22 -5.59
C THR A 102 -5.39 19.17 -4.76
N THR A 103 -4.95 20.26 -5.41
CA THR A 103 -4.26 21.37 -4.75
C THR A 103 -5.18 22.55 -4.48
N GLU A 104 -6.33 22.60 -5.15
CA GLU A 104 -7.33 23.67 -5.04
C GLU A 104 -8.51 23.20 -4.19
N ASP A 105 -9.02 24.07 -3.34
CA ASP A 105 -10.21 23.86 -2.50
C ASP A 105 -10.20 22.53 -1.72
N LYS A 106 -9.02 22.12 -1.25
CA LYS A 106 -8.86 20.86 -0.53
C LYS A 106 -9.68 20.84 0.74
N TYR A 107 -10.60 19.88 0.85
CA TYR A 107 -11.45 19.71 2.03
C TYR A 107 -10.60 19.53 3.30
N PRO A 108 -10.91 20.22 4.41
CA PRO A 108 -10.19 20.04 5.67
C PRO A 108 -10.23 18.58 6.15
N GLY A 109 -9.08 18.04 6.51
CA GLY A 109 -8.99 16.66 6.98
C GLY A 109 -8.65 15.62 5.90
N VAL A 110 -8.49 16.02 4.66
CA VAL A 110 -7.95 15.14 3.61
C VAL A 110 -6.44 15.02 3.79
N PRO A 111 -5.86 13.80 3.71
CA PRO A 111 -4.42 13.61 3.85
C PRO A 111 -3.65 14.26 2.70
N THR A 112 -2.42 14.63 2.97
CA THR A 112 -1.45 14.97 1.93
C THR A 112 -0.52 13.78 1.70
N LEU A 113 -0.28 13.46 0.43
CA LEU A 113 0.58 12.36 0.01
C LEU A 113 1.72 12.91 -0.84
N SER A 114 2.94 12.60 -0.46
CA SER A 114 4.12 12.92 -1.27
C SER A 114 4.34 11.85 -2.32
N ILE A 115 4.21 12.23 -3.60
CA ILE A 115 4.31 11.29 -4.73
C ILE A 115 5.76 11.05 -5.11
N HIS A 116 6.17 9.79 -5.12
CA HIS A 116 7.45 9.32 -5.64
C HIS A 116 7.22 8.33 -6.78
N VAL A 117 7.42 8.79 -8.01
CA VAL A 117 7.35 7.91 -9.18
C VAL A 117 8.57 7.01 -9.18
N ILE A 118 8.34 5.71 -9.25
CA ILE A 118 9.40 4.70 -9.36
C ILE A 118 9.35 4.01 -10.74
N GLU A 119 10.53 3.73 -11.25
CA GLU A 119 10.75 2.96 -12.46
C GLU A 119 11.28 1.57 -12.11
N ASN A 120 11.52 0.73 -13.13
CA ASN A 120 12.20 -0.56 -12.95
C ASN A 120 13.71 -0.37 -12.70
N LYS A 121 14.07 0.44 -11.71
CA LYS A 121 15.43 0.74 -11.28
C LYS A 121 15.53 0.75 -9.76
N PRO A 122 16.64 0.28 -9.19
CA PRO A 122 16.84 0.35 -7.75
C PRO A 122 16.72 1.79 -7.21
N PHE A 123 16.08 1.95 -6.06
CA PHE A 123 15.99 3.20 -5.34
C PHE A 123 16.26 2.98 -3.85
N MET A 124 16.37 4.07 -3.10
CA MET A 124 16.64 4.02 -1.67
C MET A 124 15.42 4.46 -0.86
N LEU A 125 15.08 3.69 0.16
CA LEU A 125 14.24 4.12 1.27
C LEU A 125 15.15 4.31 2.48
N HIS A 126 15.52 5.55 2.77
CA HIS A 126 16.54 5.86 3.76
C HIS A 126 17.85 5.08 3.49
N ASN A 127 18.24 4.18 4.38
CA ASN A 127 19.44 3.34 4.26
C ASN A 127 19.18 1.96 3.61
N LEU A 128 17.92 1.67 3.23
CA LEU A 128 17.55 0.37 2.64
C LEU A 128 17.39 0.50 1.12
N LYS A 129 18.18 -0.31 0.39
CA LYS A 129 18.05 -0.42 -1.07
C LYS A 129 16.85 -1.29 -1.43
N VAL A 130 15.98 -0.76 -2.27
CA VAL A 130 14.82 -1.46 -2.84
C VAL A 130 15.08 -1.71 -4.32
N ILE A 131 14.83 -2.93 -4.77
CA ILE A 131 14.95 -3.32 -6.17
C ILE A 131 13.55 -3.70 -6.65
N PRO A 132 12.92 -2.90 -7.53
CA PRO A 132 11.68 -3.28 -8.17
C PRO A 132 11.90 -4.55 -9.00
N VAL A 133 10.95 -5.47 -8.91
CA VAL A 133 10.92 -6.70 -9.72
C VAL A 133 9.72 -6.60 -10.65
N ASN A 134 10.00 -6.46 -11.93
CA ASN A 134 8.95 -6.35 -12.93
C ASN A 134 8.30 -7.71 -13.17
N GLY A 135 6.98 -7.76 -13.06
CA GLY A 135 6.16 -8.92 -13.34
C GLY A 135 4.97 -8.59 -14.22
N MET A 136 4.24 -9.63 -14.63
CA MET A 136 3.02 -9.49 -15.42
C MET A 136 1.85 -10.17 -14.70
N HIS A 137 0.80 -9.43 -14.46
CA HIS A 137 -0.49 -9.95 -14.03
C HIS A 137 -1.44 -9.94 -15.24
N HIS A 138 -1.49 -11.06 -15.95
CA HIS A 138 -2.06 -11.16 -17.30
C HIS A 138 -1.36 -10.17 -18.25
N GLN A 139 -2.05 -9.11 -18.72
CA GLN A 139 -1.46 -8.06 -19.57
C GLN A 139 -1.02 -6.82 -18.79
N LEU A 140 -1.24 -6.81 -17.47
CA LEU A 140 -0.90 -5.71 -16.62
C LEU A 140 0.52 -5.87 -16.06
N GLN A 141 1.37 -4.87 -16.29
CA GLN A 141 2.67 -4.81 -15.64
C GLN A 141 2.47 -4.53 -14.15
N VAL A 142 3.12 -5.28 -13.29
CA VAL A 142 3.11 -5.10 -11.84
C VAL A 142 4.53 -5.05 -11.30
N PHE A 143 4.72 -4.36 -10.18
CA PHE A 143 5.97 -4.40 -9.46
C PHE A 143 5.88 -5.31 -8.23
N GLY A 144 6.85 -6.22 -8.10
CA GLY A 144 7.28 -6.71 -6.81
C GLY A 144 8.42 -5.86 -6.26
N PHE A 145 8.83 -6.12 -5.04
CA PHE A 145 9.92 -5.39 -4.39
C PHE A 145 10.85 -6.36 -3.67
N ARG A 146 12.16 -6.23 -3.94
CA ARG A 146 13.20 -6.97 -3.25
C ARG A 146 13.96 -6.05 -2.30
N PHE A 147 14.12 -6.52 -1.07
CA PHE A 147 14.84 -5.88 0.03
C PHE A 147 15.90 -6.87 0.54
N LYS A 148 17.16 -6.63 0.25
CA LYS A 148 18.24 -7.60 0.60
C LYS A 148 17.87 -9.03 0.13
N ASP A 149 17.68 -9.95 1.07
CA ASP A 149 17.38 -11.37 0.83
C ASP A 149 15.87 -11.70 0.81
N PHE A 150 15.02 -10.71 1.06
CA PHE A 150 13.56 -10.84 1.00
C PHE A 150 13.00 -10.22 -0.29
N ALA A 151 12.06 -10.91 -0.92
CA ALA A 151 11.29 -10.37 -2.04
C ALA A 151 9.79 -10.65 -1.86
N TYR A 152 8.98 -9.66 -2.20
CA TYR A 152 7.53 -9.76 -2.33
C TYR A 152 7.15 -9.57 -3.81
N LEU A 153 6.40 -10.53 -4.37
CA LEU A 153 6.00 -10.57 -5.79
C LEU A 153 4.48 -10.72 -5.89
#